data_c64b35bacd83737dd3e1498f0813d1f9
#
_entry.id   c64b35bacd83737dd3e1498f0813d1f9
#
_cell.length_a   1.000
_cell.length_b   1.000
_cell.length_c   1.000
_cell.angle_alpha   90.00
_cell.angle_beta   90.00
_cell.angle_gamma   90.00
#
_symmetry.space_group_name_H-M   'P 1'
#
loop_
_entity.id
_entity.type
_entity.pdbx_description
1 polymer ?
#
loop_
_entity_poly.entity_id
_entity_poly.type
_entity_poly.pdbx_seq_one_letter_code
_entity_poly.pdbx_strand_id
1 'polypeptide(L)'
;MTKLSRINLYKLGAILELATGAALVVCPALVMQLLFGSPLGSGGDHVAQLYGLALLGLGVACWGDSCADQSQKGLMMYNSVAAIVLISFAVRGIAAGLMVWPAGLMHLALGSLMVWDRFSS
;
A
#
# COMPACT_ATOMS: atom_id res chain seq x y z
N MET A 1 15.95 7.05 14.32
CA MET A 1 14.67 7.75 14.06
C MET A 1 14.06 8.22 15.37
N THR A 2 13.57 9.45 15.44
CA THR A 2 12.90 9.96 16.65
C THR A 2 11.53 9.33 16.82
N LYS A 3 10.97 9.39 18.06
CA LYS A 3 9.61 8.92 18.34
C LYS A 3 8.57 9.61 17.46
N LEU A 4 8.70 10.92 17.28
CA LEU A 4 7.79 11.70 16.43
C LEU A 4 7.88 11.30 14.95
N SER A 5 9.09 11.08 14.43
CA SER A 5 9.30 10.63 13.06
C SER A 5 8.69 9.25 12.83
N ARG A 6 8.80 8.35 13.80
CA ARG A 6 8.18 7.02 13.76
C ARG A 6 6.67 7.10 13.71
N ILE A 7 6.06 7.90 14.59
CA ILE A 7 4.60 8.12 14.59
C ILE A 7 4.15 8.63 13.24
N ASN A 8 4.84 9.63 12.68
CA ASN A 8 4.49 10.21 11.40
C ASN A 8 4.65 9.23 10.24
N LEU A 9 5.66 8.37 10.25
CA LEU A 9 5.89 7.34 9.23
C LEU A 9 4.71 6.36 9.16
N TYR A 10 4.30 5.79 10.30
CA TYR A 10 3.19 4.84 10.33
C TYR A 10 1.84 5.50 10.09
N LYS A 11 1.67 6.74 10.53
CA LYS A 11 0.48 7.55 10.23
C LYS A 11 0.35 7.82 8.73
N LEU A 12 1.44 8.18 8.08
CA LEU A 12 1.46 8.36 6.61
C LEU A 12 1.10 7.07 5.90
N GLY A 13 1.71 5.95 6.29
CA GLY A 13 1.37 4.65 5.73
C GLY A 13 -0.11 4.32 5.89
N ALA A 14 -0.66 4.50 7.09
CA ALA A 14 -2.08 4.26 7.36
C ALA A 14 -2.99 5.14 6.48
N ILE A 15 -2.68 6.42 6.33
CA ILE A 15 -3.45 7.34 5.49
C ILE A 15 -3.43 6.89 4.02
N LEU A 16 -2.27 6.48 3.52
CA LEU A 16 -2.14 5.99 2.13
C LEU A 16 -2.94 4.71 1.90
N GLU A 17 -2.94 3.78 2.86
CA GLU A 17 -3.74 2.56 2.76
C GLU A 17 -5.24 2.86 2.82
N LEU A 18 -5.67 3.80 3.68
CA LEU A 18 -7.07 4.24 3.73
C LEU A 18 -7.50 4.91 2.42
N ALA A 19 -6.68 5.79 1.87
CA ALA A 19 -6.99 6.47 0.61
C ALA A 19 -7.05 5.48 -0.56
N THR A 20 -6.08 4.59 -0.68
CA THR A 20 -6.05 3.57 -1.73
C THR A 20 -7.20 2.58 -1.57
N GLY A 21 -7.46 2.14 -0.35
CA GLY A 21 -8.57 1.25 -0.05
C GLY A 21 -9.92 1.85 -0.41
N ALA A 22 -10.15 3.10 -0.04
CA ALA A 22 -11.37 3.83 -0.41
C ALA A 22 -11.52 3.97 -1.94
N ALA A 23 -10.46 4.30 -2.64
CA ALA A 23 -10.46 4.39 -4.11
C ALA A 23 -10.80 3.06 -4.76
N LEU A 24 -10.24 1.95 -4.26
CA LEU A 24 -10.51 0.60 -4.77
C LEU A 24 -11.96 0.17 -4.53
N VAL A 25 -12.57 0.57 -3.43
CA VAL A 25 -13.97 0.25 -3.14
C VAL A 25 -14.92 1.07 -4.01
N VAL A 26 -14.63 2.37 -4.17
CA VAL A 26 -15.52 3.31 -4.89
C VAL A 26 -15.35 3.26 -6.40
N CYS A 27 -14.10 3.18 -6.89
CA CYS A 27 -13.79 3.18 -8.32
C CYS A 27 -12.71 2.15 -8.68
N PRO A 28 -12.98 0.84 -8.47
CA PRO A 28 -11.99 -0.22 -8.69
C PRO A 28 -11.47 -0.26 -10.13
N ALA A 29 -12.34 -0.09 -11.11
CA ALA A 29 -11.96 -0.13 -12.53
C ALA A 29 -10.92 0.94 -12.87
N LEU A 30 -11.09 2.15 -12.36
CA LEU A 30 -10.13 3.25 -12.60
C LEU A 30 -8.77 2.94 -11.96
N VAL A 31 -8.76 2.49 -10.71
CA VAL A 31 -7.50 2.17 -10.02
C VAL A 31 -6.77 1.03 -10.72
N MET A 32 -7.49 -0.02 -11.11
CA MET A 32 -6.91 -1.16 -11.82
C MET A 32 -6.37 -0.75 -13.19
N GLN A 33 -7.06 0.12 -13.91
CA GLN A 33 -6.58 0.64 -15.18
C GLN A 33 -5.33 1.51 -15.01
N LEU A 34 -5.25 2.30 -13.95
CA LEU A 34 -4.06 3.10 -13.64
C LEU A 34 -2.85 2.23 -13.28
N LEU A 35 -3.06 1.05 -12.69
CA LEU A 35 -1.98 0.13 -12.34
C LEU A 35 -1.62 -0.80 -13.50
N PHE A 36 -2.59 -1.44 -14.12
CA PHE A 36 -2.34 -2.46 -15.14
C PHE A 36 -2.33 -1.93 -16.58
N GLY A 37 -2.90 -0.75 -16.81
CA GLY A 37 -2.97 -0.14 -18.14
C GLY A 37 -4.13 -0.64 -19.00
N SER A 38 -4.94 -1.56 -18.47
CA SER A 38 -6.09 -2.14 -19.16
C SER A 38 -7.17 -2.55 -18.17
N PRO A 39 -8.45 -2.61 -18.58
CA PRO A 39 -9.53 -3.09 -17.73
C PRO A 39 -9.36 -4.57 -17.38
N LEU A 40 -9.72 -4.94 -16.14
CA LEU A 40 -9.68 -6.34 -15.67
C LEU A 40 -11.01 -7.07 -15.82
N GLY A 41 -12.08 -6.35 -16.18
CA GLY A 41 -13.43 -6.88 -16.23
C GLY A 41 -14.11 -6.92 -14.84
N SER A 42 -15.39 -7.32 -14.80
CA SER A 42 -16.21 -7.23 -13.58
C SER A 42 -15.68 -8.11 -12.44
N GLY A 43 -15.18 -9.31 -12.74
CA GLY A 43 -14.59 -10.19 -11.72
C GLY A 43 -13.34 -9.58 -11.09
N GLY A 44 -12.46 -9.01 -11.89
CA GLY A 44 -11.27 -8.31 -11.41
C GLY A 44 -11.63 -7.08 -10.59
N ASP A 45 -12.65 -6.33 -10.97
CA ASP A 45 -13.11 -5.16 -10.22
C ASP A 45 -13.66 -5.56 -8.83
N HIS A 46 -14.40 -6.65 -8.73
CA HIS A 46 -14.89 -7.14 -7.43
C HIS A 46 -13.76 -7.63 -6.53
N VAL A 47 -12.77 -8.31 -7.08
CA VAL A 47 -11.57 -8.69 -6.32
C VAL A 47 -10.82 -7.44 -5.86
N ALA A 48 -10.71 -6.42 -6.70
CA ALA A 48 -10.11 -5.14 -6.33
C ALA A 48 -10.86 -4.44 -5.17
N GLN A 49 -12.20 -4.51 -5.16
CA GLN A 49 -13.00 -4.00 -4.04
C GLN A 49 -12.72 -4.75 -2.73
N LEU A 50 -12.63 -6.08 -2.77
CA LEU A 50 -12.26 -6.88 -1.60
C LEU A 50 -10.85 -6.53 -1.10
N TYR A 51 -9.92 -6.34 -2.01
CA TYR A 51 -8.58 -5.87 -1.68
C TYR A 51 -8.62 -4.47 -1.04
N GLY A 52 -9.44 -3.57 -1.57
CA GLY A 52 -9.66 -2.24 -0.99
C GLY A 52 -10.17 -2.29 0.45
N LEU A 53 -11.11 -3.19 0.75
CA LEU A 53 -11.61 -3.42 2.12
C LEU A 53 -10.49 -3.90 3.04
N ALA A 54 -9.60 -4.77 2.58
CA ALA A 54 -8.45 -5.22 3.36
C ALA A 54 -7.49 -4.07 3.67
N LEU A 55 -7.26 -3.17 2.71
CA LEU A 55 -6.43 -1.97 2.91
C LEU A 55 -7.07 -0.99 3.90
N LEU A 56 -8.38 -0.81 3.85
CA LEU A 56 -9.11 -0.01 4.84
C LEU A 56 -8.91 -0.59 6.24
N GLY A 57 -9.03 -1.91 6.40
CA GLY A 57 -8.78 -2.60 7.66
C GLY A 57 -7.36 -2.37 8.17
N LEU A 58 -6.36 -2.49 7.30
CA LEU A 58 -4.97 -2.26 7.65
C LEU A 58 -4.72 -0.80 8.07
N GLY A 59 -5.30 0.16 7.35
CA GLY A 59 -5.19 1.58 7.67
C GLY A 59 -5.84 1.92 9.01
N VAL A 60 -7.02 1.38 9.29
CA VAL A 60 -7.71 1.56 10.58
C VAL A 60 -6.90 0.92 11.72
N ALA A 61 -6.32 -0.25 11.51
CA ALA A 61 -5.52 -0.95 12.52
C ALA A 61 -4.28 -0.15 12.94
N CYS A 62 -3.78 0.73 12.09
CA CYS A 62 -2.61 1.58 12.37
C CYS A 62 -2.96 3.08 12.41
N TRP A 63 -4.21 3.42 12.69
CA TRP A 63 -4.67 4.79 12.74
C TRP A 63 -4.23 5.53 14.01
N GLY A 64 -3.84 6.79 13.85
CA GLY A 64 -3.52 7.66 14.98
C GLY A 64 -2.09 7.54 15.48
N ASP A 65 -1.89 7.95 16.74
CA ASP A 65 -0.55 8.08 17.33
C ASP A 65 -0.11 6.82 18.11
N SER A 66 -0.98 5.84 18.21
CA SER A 66 -0.77 4.62 19.02
C SER A 66 -0.93 3.34 18.21
N CYS A 67 -0.35 3.30 17.00
CA CYS A 67 -0.31 2.08 16.21
C CYS A 67 0.39 0.96 16.97
N ALA A 68 -0.31 -0.12 17.25
CA ALA A 68 0.22 -1.25 18.00
C ALA A 68 1.37 -1.95 17.26
N ASP A 69 2.27 -2.58 17.99
CA ASP A 69 3.46 -3.22 17.42
C ASP A 69 3.13 -4.24 16.33
N GLN A 70 2.09 -5.05 16.50
CA GLN A 70 1.67 -6.01 15.49
C GLN A 70 1.10 -5.33 14.24
N SER A 71 0.37 -4.24 14.40
CA SER A 71 -0.13 -3.44 13.28
C SER A 71 1.01 -2.77 12.51
N GLN A 72 2.04 -2.30 13.21
CA GLN A 72 3.26 -1.77 12.59
C GLN A 72 3.97 -2.85 11.75
N LYS A 73 4.11 -4.06 12.28
CA LYS A 73 4.68 -5.19 11.54
C LYS A 73 3.86 -5.53 10.29
N GLY A 74 2.54 -5.54 10.41
CA GLY A 74 1.63 -5.77 9.29
C GLY A 74 1.80 -4.72 8.19
N LEU A 75 1.84 -3.45 8.57
CA LEU A 75 2.01 -2.34 7.63
C LEU A 75 3.41 -2.37 6.97
N MET A 76 4.45 -2.66 7.74
CA MET A 76 5.81 -2.84 7.23
C MET A 76 5.89 -3.98 6.21
N MET A 77 5.35 -5.14 6.56
CA MET A 77 5.34 -6.32 5.68
C MET A 77 4.56 -6.02 4.40
N TYR A 78 3.38 -5.42 4.53
CA TYR A 78 2.57 -5.06 3.37
C TYR A 78 3.33 -4.14 2.41
N ASN A 79 3.87 -3.03 2.89
CA ASN A 79 4.58 -2.07 2.03
C ASN A 79 5.83 -2.70 1.39
N SER A 80 6.58 -3.50 2.12
CA SER A 80 7.79 -4.16 1.60
C SER A 80 7.46 -5.17 0.49
N VAL A 81 6.46 -6.02 0.71
CA VAL A 81 6.05 -7.03 -0.27
C VAL A 81 5.34 -6.38 -1.45
N ALA A 82 4.48 -5.39 -1.21
CA ALA A 82 3.81 -4.64 -2.29
C ALA A 82 4.82 -3.97 -3.22
N ALA A 83 5.89 -3.39 -2.67
CA ALA A 83 6.97 -2.81 -3.49
C ALA A 83 7.59 -3.86 -4.41
N ILE A 84 7.97 -5.01 -3.87
CA ILE A 84 8.58 -6.11 -4.64
C ILE A 84 7.63 -6.58 -5.74
N VAL A 85 6.37 -6.80 -5.41
CA VAL A 85 5.37 -7.32 -6.36
C VAL A 85 5.07 -6.31 -7.46
N LEU A 86 4.80 -5.04 -7.11
CA LEU A 86 4.47 -4.00 -8.10
C LEU A 86 5.64 -3.71 -9.04
N ILE A 87 6.85 -3.60 -8.50
CA ILE A 87 8.05 -3.39 -9.32
C ILE A 87 8.30 -4.60 -10.22
N SER A 88 8.13 -5.82 -9.70
CA SER A 88 8.22 -7.05 -10.48
C SER A 88 7.21 -7.05 -11.63
N PHE A 89 5.97 -6.66 -11.38
CA PHE A 89 4.93 -6.56 -12.42
C PHE A 89 5.30 -5.54 -13.50
N ALA A 90 5.82 -4.38 -13.08
CA ALA A 90 6.23 -3.34 -14.00
C ALA A 90 7.40 -3.81 -14.89
N VAL A 91 8.44 -4.39 -14.31
CA VAL A 91 9.63 -4.87 -15.02
C VAL A 91 9.29 -6.01 -16.00
N ARG A 92 8.37 -6.90 -15.61
CA ARG A 92 7.93 -8.03 -16.42
C ARG A 92 6.87 -7.66 -17.45
N GLY A 93 6.41 -6.41 -17.49
CA GLY A 93 5.35 -5.97 -18.40
C GLY A 93 3.96 -6.49 -18.07
N ILE A 94 3.74 -7.05 -16.87
CA ILE A 94 2.43 -7.53 -16.40
C ILE A 94 1.53 -6.33 -16.09
N ALA A 95 2.07 -5.28 -15.49
CA ALA A 95 1.39 -4.03 -15.21
C ALA A 95 2.11 -2.90 -15.95
N ALA A 96 1.39 -2.19 -16.80
CA ALA A 96 1.92 -1.12 -17.66
C ALA A 96 1.17 0.20 -17.47
N GLY A 97 0.38 0.33 -16.42
CA GLY A 97 -0.37 1.54 -16.13
C GLY A 97 0.53 2.68 -15.66
N LEU A 98 -0.02 3.90 -15.75
CA LEU A 98 0.69 5.13 -15.37
C LEU A 98 1.14 5.12 -13.90
N MET A 99 0.39 4.45 -13.02
CA MET A 99 0.61 4.49 -11.57
C MET A 99 1.43 3.32 -11.02
N VAL A 100 1.78 2.32 -11.84
CA VAL A 100 2.51 1.14 -11.33
C VAL A 100 3.89 1.51 -10.78
N TRP A 101 4.64 2.35 -11.46
CA TRP A 101 5.95 2.82 -10.99
C TRP A 101 5.86 3.75 -9.78
N PRO A 102 5.03 4.83 -9.79
CA PRO A 102 4.85 5.65 -8.60
C PRO A 102 4.39 4.86 -7.37
N ALA A 103 3.43 3.96 -7.54
CA ALA A 103 2.95 3.11 -6.44
C ALA A 103 4.04 2.17 -5.92
N GLY A 104 4.75 1.49 -6.80
CA GLY A 104 5.84 0.60 -6.42
C GLY A 104 6.97 1.32 -5.68
N LEU A 105 7.37 2.49 -6.17
CA LEU A 105 8.42 3.30 -5.53
C LEU A 105 7.98 3.88 -4.20
N MET A 106 6.72 4.30 -4.07
CA MET A 106 6.15 4.76 -2.81
C MET A 106 6.18 3.65 -1.74
N HIS A 107 5.72 2.46 -2.09
CA HIS A 107 5.77 1.31 -1.19
C HIS A 107 7.21 0.92 -0.83
N LEU A 108 8.14 1.03 -1.80
CA LEU A 108 9.56 0.79 -1.55
C LEU A 108 10.13 1.78 -0.52
N ALA A 109 9.83 3.06 -0.66
CA ALA A 109 10.28 4.09 0.28
C ALA A 109 9.70 3.84 1.68
N LEU A 110 8.38 3.64 1.79
CA LEU A 110 7.73 3.38 3.08
C LEU A 110 8.22 2.09 3.73
N GLY A 111 8.24 1.00 2.97
CA GLY A 111 8.71 -0.30 3.47
C GLY A 111 10.16 -0.26 3.94
N SER A 112 11.04 0.37 3.17
CA SER A 112 12.45 0.52 3.54
C SER A 112 12.63 1.35 4.82
N LEU A 113 11.90 2.44 4.96
CA LEU A 113 11.95 3.27 6.17
C LEU A 113 11.42 2.52 7.39
N MET A 114 10.33 1.75 7.24
CA MET A 114 9.77 0.94 8.32
C MET A 114 10.71 -0.19 8.74
N VAL A 115 11.34 -0.86 7.77
CA VAL A 115 12.35 -1.88 8.06
C VAL A 115 13.55 -1.25 8.76
N TRP A 116 14.04 -0.13 8.26
CA TRP A 116 15.16 0.55 8.91
C TRP A 116 14.83 0.96 10.34
N ASP A 117 13.65 1.57 10.56
CA ASP A 117 13.21 1.94 11.91
C ASP A 117 13.19 0.73 12.85
N ARG A 118 12.71 -0.40 12.35
CA ARG A 118 12.55 -1.61 13.16
C ARG A 118 13.88 -2.24 13.58
N PHE A 119 14.84 -2.28 12.67
CA PHE A 119 16.09 -3.01 12.88
C PHE A 119 17.29 -2.13 13.24
N SER A 120 17.16 -0.81 13.23
CA SER A 120 18.22 0.11 13.61
C SER A 120 18.05 0.73 15.00
N SER A 121 17.00 0.39 15.70
CA SER A 121 16.75 0.93 17.06
C SER A 121 17.05 -0.06 18.17
#